data_e8c1f69501a22c434a0a86b16b6b7793
#
_entry.id   e8c1f69501a22c434a0a86b16b6b7793
#
_cell.length_a   1.000
_cell.length_b   1.000
_cell.length_c   1.000
_cell.angle_alpha   90.00
_cell.angle_beta   90.00
_cell.angle_gamma   90.00
#
_symmetry.space_group_name_H-M   'P 1'
#
loop_
_entity.id
_entity.type
_entity.pdbx_description
1 polymer ?
#
loop_
_entity_poly.entity_id
_entity_poly.type
_entity_poly.pdbx_seq_one_letter_code
_entity_poly.pdbx_strand_id
1 'polypeptide(L)'
;VDYFIANSQHVARRVRKYYRRDATVIYPPVDTELFKVADVRRDYFLVVGALVPYKRVDLAIEACNRLGVRLIIAGDGSEKKRLERLAGSTVEFIGPQTLDQLVTLYQGALALIHPGEEDFGIVPVEAQACGRPVIAYARGGVMETVVGGGEHPSGAFFGEQTIESLVQALKMFASGSFNPADARTNALRFSRSRFVGELRAYLRRCWNEVRSEDYAL
;
A
#
# COMPACT_ATOMS: atom_id res chain seq x y z
N VAL A 1 -14.60 -26.16 1.93
CA VAL A 1 -14.70 -24.87 1.18
C VAL A 1 -14.33 -25.16 -0.26
N ASP A 2 -15.24 -24.87 -1.18
CA ASP A 2 -15.11 -25.22 -2.60
C ASP A 2 -14.48 -24.11 -3.42
N TYR A 3 -14.75 -22.85 -3.05
CA TYR A 3 -14.28 -21.67 -3.76
C TYR A 3 -13.44 -20.77 -2.85
N PHE A 4 -12.29 -20.32 -3.36
CA PHE A 4 -11.39 -19.41 -2.67
C PHE A 4 -11.25 -18.09 -3.44
N ILE A 5 -11.33 -16.99 -2.72
CA ILE A 5 -10.94 -15.66 -3.21
C ILE A 5 -9.71 -15.22 -2.43
N ALA A 6 -8.71 -14.72 -3.12
CA ALA A 6 -7.53 -14.10 -2.54
C ALA A 6 -7.50 -12.60 -2.86
N ASN A 7 -7.01 -11.80 -1.92
CA ASN A 7 -6.88 -10.36 -2.07
C ASN A 7 -5.66 -9.92 -2.91
N SER A 8 -4.80 -10.87 -3.29
CA SER A 8 -3.61 -10.64 -4.12
C SER A 8 -3.09 -11.95 -4.71
N GLN A 9 -2.25 -11.87 -5.73
CA GLN A 9 -1.50 -13.02 -6.24
C GLN A 9 -0.53 -13.56 -5.17
N HIS A 10 0.01 -12.66 -4.33
CA HIS A 10 0.83 -13.06 -3.20
C HIS A 10 0.08 -14.03 -2.26
N VAL A 11 -1.16 -13.69 -1.89
CA VAL A 11 -2.01 -14.56 -1.05
C VAL A 11 -2.50 -15.79 -1.81
N ALA A 12 -2.85 -15.67 -3.09
CA ALA A 12 -3.24 -16.84 -3.90
C ALA A 12 -2.14 -17.91 -3.95
N ARG A 13 -0.86 -17.50 -4.10
CA ARG A 13 0.28 -18.44 -4.00
C ARG A 13 0.36 -19.12 -2.62
N ARG A 14 0.04 -18.40 -1.53
CA ARG A 14 0.00 -18.97 -0.18
C ARG A 14 -1.16 -19.96 -0.03
N VAL A 15 -2.34 -19.65 -0.55
CA VAL A 15 -3.49 -20.58 -0.59
C VAL A 15 -3.09 -21.87 -1.33
N ARG A 16 -2.50 -21.74 -2.51
CA ARG A 16 -2.02 -22.90 -3.28
C ARG A 16 -1.00 -23.75 -2.51
N LYS A 17 -0.02 -23.09 -1.87
CA LYS A 17 1.05 -23.75 -1.12
C LYS A 17 0.53 -24.53 0.10
N TYR A 18 -0.37 -23.91 0.90
CA TYR A 18 -0.76 -24.46 2.20
C TYR A 18 -2.06 -25.25 2.15
N TYR A 19 -3.01 -24.84 1.30
CA TYR A 19 -4.31 -25.49 1.16
C TYR A 19 -4.40 -26.40 -0.07
N ARG A 20 -3.41 -26.33 -0.98
CA ARG A 20 -3.39 -27.07 -2.26
C ARG A 20 -4.65 -26.81 -3.10
N ARG A 21 -5.17 -25.58 -3.02
CA ARG A 21 -6.36 -25.11 -3.73
C ARG A 21 -6.00 -23.89 -4.56
N ASP A 22 -6.64 -23.73 -5.69
CA ASP A 22 -6.54 -22.51 -6.46
C ASP A 22 -7.47 -21.43 -5.88
N ALA A 23 -7.09 -20.17 -5.99
CA ALA A 23 -7.88 -19.03 -5.57
C ALA A 23 -8.02 -18.03 -6.71
N THR A 24 -9.22 -17.52 -6.91
CA THR A 24 -9.44 -16.38 -7.81
C THR A 24 -8.97 -15.11 -7.11
N VAL A 25 -8.13 -14.32 -7.77
CA VAL A 25 -7.70 -13.03 -7.20
C VAL A 25 -8.74 -11.97 -7.53
N ILE A 26 -9.26 -11.34 -6.49
CA ILE A 26 -10.10 -10.15 -6.58
C ILE A 26 -9.50 -9.13 -5.62
N TYR A 27 -8.83 -8.12 -6.18
CA TYR A 27 -8.15 -7.10 -5.38
C TYR A 27 -9.16 -6.29 -4.55
N PRO A 28 -8.85 -5.97 -3.26
CA PRO A 28 -9.71 -5.15 -2.41
C PRO A 28 -10.03 -3.78 -3.01
N PRO A 29 -11.17 -3.21 -2.67
CA PRO A 29 -11.53 -1.88 -3.14
C PRO A 29 -10.83 -0.79 -2.34
N VAL A 30 -10.42 0.28 -3.03
CA VAL A 30 -10.05 1.56 -2.42
C VAL A 30 -11.07 2.62 -2.86
N ASP A 31 -11.43 3.53 -1.95
CA ASP A 31 -12.36 4.60 -2.24
C ASP A 31 -11.67 5.72 -3.03
N THR A 32 -11.51 5.48 -4.32
CA THR A 32 -10.87 6.43 -5.23
C THR A 32 -11.69 7.72 -5.44
N GLU A 33 -12.94 7.77 -4.99
CA GLU A 33 -13.75 8.98 -5.02
C GLU A 33 -13.50 9.87 -3.80
N LEU A 34 -13.13 9.29 -2.67
CA LEU A 34 -12.71 9.99 -1.47
C LEU A 34 -11.25 10.45 -1.60
N PHE A 35 -10.34 9.52 -1.91
CA PHE A 35 -8.93 9.80 -2.09
C PHE A 35 -8.69 10.39 -3.50
N LYS A 36 -8.49 11.71 -3.57
CA LYS A 36 -8.34 12.45 -4.84
C LYS A 36 -7.04 13.26 -4.85
N VAL A 37 -6.54 13.47 -6.04
CA VAL A 37 -5.40 14.38 -6.26
C VAL A 37 -5.80 15.79 -5.86
N ALA A 38 -4.90 16.49 -5.17
CA ALA A 38 -5.01 17.91 -4.87
C ALA A 38 -3.68 18.60 -5.18
N ASP A 39 -3.76 19.85 -5.60
CA ASP A 39 -2.59 20.69 -5.85
C ASP A 39 -2.08 21.30 -4.54
N VAL A 40 -1.69 20.43 -3.61
CA VAL A 40 -1.11 20.78 -2.32
C VAL A 40 0.20 20.02 -2.19
N ARG A 41 1.28 20.72 -1.90
CA ARG A 41 2.58 20.10 -1.67
C ARG A 41 3.18 20.59 -0.36
N ARG A 42 3.73 19.66 0.41
CA ARG A 42 4.44 19.90 1.66
C ARG A 42 5.80 19.20 1.61
N ASP A 43 6.55 19.30 2.68
CA ASP A 43 7.95 18.88 2.78
C ASP A 43 8.15 17.65 3.67
N TYR A 44 7.21 16.69 3.69
CA TYR A 44 7.30 15.51 4.54
C TYR A 44 7.04 14.20 3.78
N PHE A 45 7.71 13.15 4.23
CA PHE A 45 7.33 11.77 3.94
C PHE A 45 6.27 11.29 4.94
N LEU A 46 5.49 10.31 4.54
CA LEU A 46 4.36 9.82 5.34
C LEU A 46 4.46 8.31 5.56
N VAL A 47 4.20 7.86 6.79
CA VAL A 47 3.90 6.47 7.13
C VAL A 47 2.50 6.42 7.74
N VAL A 48 1.65 5.49 7.27
CA VAL A 48 0.29 5.29 7.78
C VAL A 48 0.08 3.83 8.14
N GLY A 49 -0.46 3.57 9.33
CA GLY A 49 -0.89 2.24 9.73
C GLY A 49 -0.64 1.86 11.18
N ALA A 50 -0.93 0.60 11.52
CA ALA A 50 -0.66 0.07 12.85
C ALA A 50 0.86 0.01 13.11
N LEU A 51 1.29 0.48 14.29
CA LEU A 51 2.69 0.45 14.70
C LEU A 51 3.03 -0.90 15.34
N VAL A 52 3.27 -1.90 14.47
CA VAL A 52 3.56 -3.29 14.83
C VAL A 52 4.88 -3.77 14.18
N PRO A 53 5.56 -4.80 14.71
CA PRO A 53 6.92 -5.16 14.29
C PRO A 53 7.08 -5.40 12.79
N TYR A 54 6.15 -6.11 12.14
CA TYR A 54 6.27 -6.47 10.73
C TYR A 54 6.13 -5.29 9.75
N LYS A 55 5.55 -4.16 10.21
CA LYS A 55 5.45 -2.93 9.41
C LYS A 55 6.78 -2.20 9.27
N ARG A 56 7.79 -2.55 10.08
CA ARG A 56 9.15 -2.03 9.99
C ARG A 56 9.25 -0.50 9.92
N VAL A 57 8.40 0.18 10.70
CA VAL A 57 8.40 1.67 10.78
C VAL A 57 9.74 2.20 11.30
N ASP A 58 10.48 1.39 12.07
CA ASP A 58 11.86 1.65 12.51
C ASP A 58 12.77 2.05 11.35
N LEU A 59 12.69 1.36 10.20
CA LEU A 59 13.51 1.67 9.03
C LEU A 59 13.21 3.06 8.46
N ALA A 60 11.92 3.45 8.40
CA ALA A 60 11.53 4.78 7.93
C ALA A 60 12.06 5.88 8.85
N ILE A 61 11.95 5.69 10.17
CA ILE A 61 12.45 6.64 11.17
C ILE A 61 13.97 6.82 11.02
N GLU A 62 14.73 5.72 11.04
CA GLU A 62 16.18 5.79 10.99
C GLU A 62 16.70 6.33 9.64
N ALA A 63 16.06 5.97 8.52
CA ALA A 63 16.41 6.52 7.21
C ALA A 63 16.16 8.03 7.14
N CYS A 64 14.99 8.50 7.63
CA CYS A 64 14.66 9.93 7.65
C CYS A 64 15.55 10.71 8.62
N ASN A 65 15.86 10.16 9.80
CA ASN A 65 16.84 10.76 10.73
C ASN A 65 18.20 10.95 10.06
N ARG A 66 18.70 9.92 9.36
CA ARG A 66 20.01 9.94 8.67
C ARG A 66 20.05 10.99 7.54
N LEU A 67 18.92 11.20 6.88
CA LEU A 67 18.83 12.16 5.78
C LEU A 67 18.43 13.57 6.24
N GLY A 68 18.02 13.75 7.49
CA GLY A 68 17.51 15.04 7.99
C GLY A 68 16.20 15.47 7.33
N VAL A 69 15.38 14.53 6.83
CA VAL A 69 14.11 14.82 6.14
C VAL A 69 12.92 14.60 7.07
N ARG A 70 11.88 15.39 6.87
CA ARG A 70 10.69 15.34 7.72
C ARG A 70 9.86 14.08 7.44
N LEU A 71 9.46 13.39 8.52
CA LEU A 71 8.61 12.21 8.50
C LEU A 71 7.41 12.42 9.43
N ILE A 72 6.21 12.21 8.91
CA ILE A 72 4.98 12.13 9.71
C ILE A 72 4.55 10.68 9.79
N ILE A 73 4.21 10.23 11.00
CA ILE A 73 3.73 8.87 11.29
C ILE A 73 2.32 8.97 11.84
N ALA A 74 1.35 8.48 11.05
CA ALA A 74 -0.07 8.43 11.41
C ALA A 74 -0.47 7.00 11.79
N GLY A 75 -0.83 6.79 13.06
CA GLY A 75 -1.26 5.49 13.56
C GLY A 75 -0.86 5.26 15.01
N ASP A 76 -1.19 4.06 15.50
CA ASP A 76 -0.88 3.62 16.88
C ASP A 76 -0.59 2.11 16.88
N GLY A 77 -0.01 1.59 17.96
CA GLY A 77 0.27 0.15 18.09
C GLY A 77 1.29 -0.17 19.17
N SER A 78 1.57 -1.47 19.30
CA SER A 78 2.45 -2.01 20.35
C SER A 78 3.88 -1.47 20.30
N GLU A 79 4.36 -1.05 19.14
CA GLU A 79 5.71 -0.54 18.92
C GLU A 79 5.87 0.96 19.19
N LYS A 80 4.79 1.71 19.42
CA LYS A 80 4.81 3.17 19.51
C LYS A 80 5.90 3.69 20.44
N LYS A 81 5.91 3.24 21.70
CA LYS A 81 6.90 3.69 22.70
C LYS A 81 8.36 3.39 22.31
N ARG A 82 8.59 2.30 21.60
CA ARG A 82 9.93 1.95 21.07
C ARG A 82 10.31 2.87 19.92
N LEU A 83 9.38 3.11 19.00
CA LEU A 83 9.59 3.94 17.83
C LEU A 83 9.77 5.42 18.19
N GLU A 84 9.02 5.94 19.18
CA GLU A 84 9.19 7.31 19.69
C GLU A 84 10.60 7.54 20.26
N ARG A 85 11.23 6.52 20.87
CA ARG A 85 12.63 6.61 21.33
C ARG A 85 13.67 6.63 20.23
N LEU A 86 13.34 6.13 19.04
CA LEU A 86 14.19 6.16 17.84
C LEU A 86 14.05 7.48 17.06
N ALA A 87 12.96 8.21 17.29
CA ALA A 87 12.63 9.41 16.55
C ALA A 87 13.61 10.55 16.86
N GLY A 88 14.15 11.15 15.82
CA GLY A 88 14.87 12.42 15.88
C GLY A 88 13.92 13.61 15.76
N SER A 89 14.48 14.82 15.73
CA SER A 89 13.72 16.08 15.69
C SER A 89 12.89 16.27 14.41
N THR A 90 13.14 15.49 13.35
CA THR A 90 12.40 15.58 12.07
C THR A 90 11.23 14.60 11.99
N VAL A 91 11.02 13.75 13.00
CA VAL A 91 9.97 12.71 13.01
C VAL A 91 8.85 13.10 13.95
N GLU A 92 7.63 13.09 13.45
CA GLU A 92 6.43 13.48 14.17
C GLU A 92 5.41 12.33 14.21
N PHE A 93 4.93 11.97 15.42
CA PHE A 93 3.85 11.01 15.63
C PHE A 93 2.55 11.77 15.89
N ILE A 94 1.56 11.58 15.03
CA ILE A 94 0.27 12.30 15.11
C ILE A 94 -0.89 11.41 15.57
N GLY A 95 -0.62 10.13 15.89
CA GLY A 95 -1.64 9.18 16.34
C GLY A 95 -2.62 8.75 15.25
N PRO A 96 -3.70 8.06 15.63
CA PRO A 96 -4.76 7.66 14.71
C PRO A 96 -5.47 8.87 14.10
N GLN A 97 -5.84 8.76 12.83
CA GLN A 97 -6.46 9.84 12.06
C GLN A 97 -7.82 9.42 11.52
N THR A 98 -8.73 10.37 11.35
CA THR A 98 -9.98 10.17 10.61
C THR A 98 -9.71 10.05 9.12
N LEU A 99 -10.69 9.56 8.34
CA LEU A 99 -10.53 9.44 6.88
C LEU A 99 -10.23 10.79 6.21
N ASP A 100 -10.91 11.87 6.61
CA ASP A 100 -10.68 13.21 6.04
C ASP A 100 -9.27 13.73 6.37
N GLN A 101 -8.79 13.46 7.60
CA GLN A 101 -7.43 13.79 7.99
C GLN A 101 -6.40 12.99 7.18
N LEU A 102 -6.67 11.69 6.93
CA LEU A 102 -5.81 10.86 6.08
C LEU A 102 -5.75 11.37 4.64
N VAL A 103 -6.88 11.77 4.05
CA VAL A 103 -6.91 12.40 2.71
C VAL A 103 -5.98 13.61 2.68
N THR A 104 -6.10 14.51 3.68
CA THR A 104 -5.25 15.70 3.78
C THR A 104 -3.77 15.35 3.92
N LEU A 105 -3.45 14.34 4.72
CA LEU A 105 -2.08 13.86 4.92
C LEU A 105 -1.49 13.24 3.64
N TYR A 106 -2.24 12.40 2.96
CA TYR A 106 -1.78 11.85 1.67
C TYR A 106 -1.56 12.97 0.66
N GLN A 107 -2.53 13.86 0.47
CA GLN A 107 -2.43 14.97 -0.49
C GLN A 107 -1.24 15.88 -0.23
N GLY A 108 -0.87 16.08 1.04
CA GLY A 108 0.24 16.93 1.44
C GLY A 108 1.61 16.25 1.46
N ALA A 109 1.70 14.93 1.35
CA ALA A 109 2.96 14.22 1.43
C ALA A 109 3.79 14.34 0.13
N LEU A 110 5.12 14.24 0.24
CA LEU A 110 6.02 14.02 -0.90
C LEU A 110 5.84 12.62 -1.47
N ALA A 111 5.87 11.62 -0.58
CA ALA A 111 5.64 10.20 -0.87
C ALA A 111 5.21 9.46 0.39
N LEU A 112 4.55 8.31 0.20
CA LEU A 112 4.34 7.33 1.25
C LEU A 112 5.57 6.42 1.36
N ILE A 113 6.07 6.17 2.57
CA ILE A 113 7.06 5.11 2.84
C ILE A 113 6.31 3.89 3.38
N HIS A 114 6.51 2.74 2.74
CA HIS A 114 5.87 1.47 3.08
C HIS A 114 6.93 0.36 3.27
N PRO A 115 7.56 0.27 4.46
CA PRO A 115 8.74 -0.58 4.64
C PRO A 115 8.41 -2.02 5.06
N GLY A 116 7.15 -2.32 5.36
CA GLY A 116 6.68 -3.66 5.72
C GLY A 116 6.30 -4.53 4.53
N GLU A 117 6.22 -5.84 4.75
CA GLU A 117 5.62 -6.78 3.81
C GLU A 117 4.16 -7.00 4.20
N GLU A 118 3.24 -6.84 3.24
CA GLU A 118 1.79 -7.01 3.44
C GLU A 118 1.16 -7.87 2.35
N ASP A 119 -0.03 -8.39 2.64
CA ASP A 119 -0.78 -9.25 1.74
C ASP A 119 -1.27 -8.51 0.48
N PHE A 120 -1.68 -7.23 0.61
CA PHE A 120 -2.13 -6.40 -0.51
C PHE A 120 -1.54 -4.98 -0.45
N GLY A 121 -1.73 -4.27 0.67
CA GLY A 121 -1.31 -2.89 0.82
C GLY A 121 -2.38 -1.88 0.36
N ILE A 122 -3.46 -1.73 1.14
CA ILE A 122 -4.50 -0.71 0.88
C ILE A 122 -3.90 0.70 0.96
N VAL A 123 -3.13 0.98 1.99
CA VAL A 123 -2.45 2.27 2.26
C VAL A 123 -1.60 2.76 1.07
N PRO A 124 -0.76 1.94 0.42
CA PRO A 124 -0.11 2.27 -0.85
C PRO A 124 -1.05 2.72 -1.96
N VAL A 125 -2.22 2.09 -2.09
CA VAL A 125 -3.18 2.47 -3.13
C VAL A 125 -3.91 3.76 -2.79
N GLU A 126 -4.23 4.02 -1.51
CA GLU A 126 -4.80 5.30 -1.05
C GLU A 126 -3.87 6.48 -1.34
N ALA A 127 -2.57 6.34 -1.04
CA ALA A 127 -1.56 7.35 -1.37
C ALA A 127 -1.52 7.63 -2.87
N GLN A 128 -1.48 6.58 -3.70
CA GLN A 128 -1.51 6.71 -5.15
C GLN A 128 -2.82 7.34 -5.67
N ALA A 129 -3.95 7.03 -5.05
CA ALA A 129 -5.23 7.67 -5.37
C ALA A 129 -5.19 9.19 -5.14
N CYS A 130 -4.43 9.66 -4.14
CA CYS A 130 -4.13 11.06 -3.90
C CYS A 130 -2.99 11.61 -4.79
N GLY A 131 -2.52 10.85 -5.79
CA GLY A 131 -1.44 11.23 -6.67
C GLY A 131 -0.06 11.21 -6.01
N ARG A 132 0.11 10.47 -4.91
CA ARG A 132 1.40 10.39 -4.21
C ARG A 132 2.11 9.08 -4.52
N PRO A 133 3.38 9.15 -4.93
CA PRO A 133 4.18 7.95 -5.16
C PRO A 133 4.46 7.22 -3.86
N VAL A 134 4.78 5.93 -3.99
CA VAL A 134 5.06 5.05 -2.87
C VAL A 134 6.50 4.56 -2.93
N ILE A 135 7.23 4.65 -1.82
CA ILE A 135 8.56 4.06 -1.65
C ILE A 135 8.37 2.81 -0.79
N ALA A 136 8.49 1.64 -1.39
CA ALA A 136 8.07 0.39 -0.76
C ALA A 136 9.16 -0.69 -0.74
N TYR A 137 9.09 -1.55 0.26
CA TYR A 137 9.86 -2.79 0.25
C TYR A 137 9.37 -3.72 -0.86
N ALA A 138 10.30 -4.23 -1.69
CA ALA A 138 10.00 -5.02 -2.88
C ALA A 138 9.51 -6.44 -2.56
N ARG A 139 8.50 -6.58 -1.67
CA ARG A 139 7.87 -7.86 -1.32
C ARG A 139 6.39 -7.73 -0.95
N GLY A 140 5.68 -8.86 -1.10
CA GLY A 140 4.25 -8.93 -0.77
C GLY A 140 3.36 -8.34 -1.85
N GLY A 141 2.16 -7.95 -1.46
CA GLY A 141 1.12 -7.41 -2.34
C GLY A 141 1.47 -6.06 -2.96
N VAL A 142 2.41 -5.31 -2.36
CA VAL A 142 2.86 -4.02 -2.89
C VAL A 142 3.48 -4.15 -4.29
N MET A 143 4.05 -5.31 -4.62
CA MET A 143 4.56 -5.61 -5.97
C MET A 143 3.46 -5.66 -7.04
N GLU A 144 2.20 -5.74 -6.64
CA GLU A 144 1.03 -5.78 -7.52
C GLU A 144 0.32 -4.42 -7.57
N THR A 145 0.51 -3.60 -6.52
CA THR A 145 -0.19 -2.33 -6.34
C THR A 145 0.64 -1.10 -6.67
N VAL A 146 1.97 -1.23 -6.80
CA VAL A 146 2.90 -0.15 -7.15
C VAL A 146 3.65 -0.50 -8.44
N VAL A 147 3.84 0.49 -9.30
CA VAL A 147 4.68 0.40 -10.50
C VAL A 147 6.00 1.09 -10.19
N GLY A 148 7.07 0.30 -10.02
CA GLY A 148 8.39 0.79 -9.56
C GLY A 148 9.35 1.22 -10.66
N GLY A 149 8.92 1.28 -11.91
CA GLY A 149 9.78 1.64 -13.05
C GLY A 149 9.00 1.78 -14.34
N GLY A 150 9.70 1.99 -15.47
CA GLY A 150 9.07 2.21 -16.78
C GLY A 150 8.73 3.67 -17.02
N GLU A 151 7.86 3.92 -18.00
CA GLU A 151 7.49 5.26 -18.47
C GLU A 151 6.54 5.99 -17.48
N HIS A 152 5.70 5.23 -16.76
CA HIS A 152 4.66 5.74 -15.87
C HIS A 152 4.79 5.15 -14.44
N PRO A 153 5.88 5.44 -13.71
CA PRO A 153 6.07 4.89 -12.37
C PRO A 153 5.11 5.53 -11.36
N SER A 154 4.52 4.71 -10.50
CA SER A 154 3.71 5.17 -9.38
C SER A 154 4.44 5.12 -8.04
N GLY A 155 5.72 4.72 -8.05
CA GLY A 155 6.56 4.65 -6.88
C GLY A 155 7.95 4.10 -7.18
N ALA A 156 8.69 3.76 -6.13
CA ALA A 156 10.01 3.14 -6.20
C ALA A 156 10.10 1.99 -5.19
N PHE A 157 10.95 1.01 -5.50
CA PHE A 157 11.21 -0.11 -4.60
C PHE A 157 12.61 -0.07 -4.00
N PHE A 158 12.73 -0.58 -2.77
CA PHE A 158 14.01 -0.97 -2.19
C PHE A 158 14.03 -2.48 -1.93
N GLY A 159 15.19 -3.11 -2.18
CA GLY A 159 15.29 -4.58 -2.28
C GLY A 159 15.50 -5.29 -0.95
N GLU A 160 16.04 -4.62 0.07
CA GLU A 160 16.37 -5.19 1.37
C GLU A 160 15.77 -4.37 2.50
N GLN A 161 15.24 -5.04 3.54
CA GLN A 161 14.74 -4.35 4.73
C GLN A 161 15.88 -3.86 5.63
N THR A 162 16.72 -2.99 5.07
CA THR A 162 17.84 -2.31 5.74
C THR A 162 17.67 -0.79 5.62
N ILE A 163 18.29 -0.07 6.54
CA ILE A 163 18.31 1.40 6.53
C ILE A 163 19.01 1.89 5.27
N GLU A 164 20.11 1.26 4.90
CA GLU A 164 20.92 1.59 3.73
C GLU A 164 20.12 1.52 2.43
N SER A 165 19.38 0.42 2.24
CA SER A 165 18.55 0.20 1.05
C SER A 165 17.43 1.25 0.96
N LEU A 166 16.75 1.59 2.07
CA LEU A 166 15.74 2.63 2.09
C LEU A 166 16.32 4.03 1.89
N VAL A 167 17.48 4.33 2.48
CA VAL A 167 18.19 5.63 2.26
C VAL A 167 18.53 5.81 0.79
N GLN A 168 18.99 4.78 0.11
CA GLN A 168 19.27 4.85 -1.33
C GLN A 168 17.99 5.12 -2.14
N ALA A 169 16.90 4.41 -1.83
CA ALA A 169 15.62 4.63 -2.50
C ALA A 169 15.10 6.06 -2.29
N LEU A 170 15.22 6.61 -1.08
CA LEU A 170 14.84 7.99 -0.78
C LEU A 170 15.70 9.03 -1.55
N LYS A 171 17.00 8.79 -1.69
CA LYS A 171 17.89 9.64 -2.49
C LYS A 171 17.56 9.58 -3.98
N MET A 172 17.31 8.39 -4.51
CA MET A 172 16.89 8.24 -5.92
C MET A 172 15.53 8.89 -6.16
N PHE A 173 14.60 8.78 -5.22
CA PHE A 173 13.32 9.46 -5.28
C PHE A 173 13.49 10.99 -5.35
N ALA A 174 14.36 11.57 -4.53
CA ALA A 174 14.60 13.02 -4.50
C ALA A 174 15.21 13.56 -5.80
N SER A 175 15.94 12.73 -6.56
CA SER A 175 16.52 13.09 -7.87
C SER A 175 15.61 12.78 -9.06
N GLY A 176 14.52 12.03 -8.83
CA GLY A 176 13.57 11.63 -9.86
C GLY A 176 12.37 12.57 -9.97
N SER A 177 11.60 12.41 -11.04
CA SER A 177 10.31 13.07 -11.21
C SER A 177 9.19 12.04 -11.22
N PHE A 178 8.18 12.21 -10.36
CA PHE A 178 6.97 11.41 -10.36
C PHE A 178 5.78 12.26 -10.75
N ASN A 179 5.01 11.78 -11.72
CA ASN A 179 3.80 12.45 -12.14
C ASN A 179 2.61 11.98 -11.28
N PRO A 180 1.93 12.89 -10.56
CA PRO A 180 0.75 12.53 -9.77
C PRO A 180 -0.36 11.82 -10.57
N ALA A 181 -0.48 12.10 -11.87
CA ALA A 181 -1.46 11.46 -12.74
C ALA A 181 -1.16 9.96 -12.95
N ASP A 182 0.10 9.55 -12.99
CA ASP A 182 0.48 8.15 -13.17
C ASP A 182 0.14 7.34 -11.91
N ALA A 183 0.46 7.87 -10.74
CA ALA A 183 0.06 7.25 -9.47
C ALA A 183 -1.47 7.13 -9.38
N ARG A 184 -2.21 8.19 -9.71
CA ARG A 184 -3.67 8.19 -9.75
C ARG A 184 -4.22 7.14 -10.71
N THR A 185 -3.72 7.08 -11.93
CA THR A 185 -4.15 6.12 -12.96
C THR A 185 -3.94 4.69 -12.49
N ASN A 186 -2.80 4.39 -11.88
CA ASN A 186 -2.56 3.07 -11.30
C ASN A 186 -3.55 2.73 -10.18
N ALA A 187 -3.86 3.68 -9.28
CA ALA A 187 -4.80 3.47 -8.18
C ALA A 187 -6.24 3.17 -8.66
N LEU A 188 -6.68 3.73 -9.79
CA LEU A 188 -8.02 3.50 -10.35
C LEU A 188 -8.28 2.03 -10.71
N ARG A 189 -7.23 1.24 -10.93
CA ARG A 189 -7.32 -0.23 -11.11
C ARG A 189 -7.91 -0.95 -9.90
N PHE A 190 -7.93 -0.30 -8.74
CA PHE A 190 -8.41 -0.85 -7.46
C PHE A 190 -9.68 -0.13 -6.96
N SER A 191 -10.43 0.51 -7.87
CA SER A 191 -11.66 1.24 -7.52
C SER A 191 -12.75 0.31 -6.98
N ARG A 192 -13.66 0.89 -6.19
CA ARG A 192 -14.81 0.19 -5.63
C ARG A 192 -15.74 -0.37 -6.72
N SER A 193 -15.95 0.36 -7.81
CA SER A 193 -16.79 -0.08 -8.93
C SER A 193 -16.25 -1.34 -9.62
N ARG A 194 -14.93 -1.37 -9.88
CA ARG A 194 -14.24 -2.55 -10.41
C ARG A 194 -14.42 -3.75 -9.48
N PHE A 195 -14.14 -3.61 -8.17
CA PHE A 195 -14.28 -4.68 -7.18
C PHE A 195 -15.69 -5.28 -7.17
N VAL A 196 -16.71 -4.41 -7.11
CA VAL A 196 -18.12 -4.87 -7.11
C VAL A 196 -18.45 -5.64 -8.39
N GLY A 197 -17.97 -5.17 -9.54
CA GLY A 197 -18.17 -5.86 -10.82
C GLY A 197 -17.55 -7.26 -10.85
N GLU A 198 -16.26 -7.35 -10.47
CA GLU A 198 -15.52 -8.63 -10.44
C GLU A 198 -16.12 -9.62 -9.43
N LEU A 199 -16.44 -9.14 -8.22
CA LEU A 199 -17.03 -10.00 -7.19
C LEU A 199 -18.41 -10.53 -7.61
N ARG A 200 -19.26 -9.69 -8.20
CA ARG A 200 -20.57 -10.13 -8.72
C ARG A 200 -20.44 -11.16 -9.84
N ALA A 201 -19.51 -10.93 -10.77
CA ALA A 201 -19.26 -11.89 -11.85
C ALA A 201 -18.76 -13.24 -11.31
N TYR A 202 -17.85 -13.21 -10.34
CA TYR A 202 -17.36 -14.40 -9.68
C TYR A 202 -18.46 -15.18 -8.96
N LEU A 203 -19.28 -14.51 -8.15
CA LEU A 203 -20.38 -15.14 -7.42
C LEU A 203 -21.41 -15.77 -8.35
N ARG A 204 -21.76 -15.10 -9.46
CA ARG A 204 -22.68 -15.66 -10.48
C ARG A 204 -22.11 -16.92 -11.11
N ARG A 205 -20.82 -16.94 -11.42
CA ARG A 205 -20.16 -18.13 -11.97
C ARG A 205 -20.24 -19.31 -10.98
N CYS A 206 -19.79 -19.11 -9.74
CA CYS A 206 -19.83 -20.16 -8.71
C CYS A 206 -21.26 -20.68 -8.47
N TRP A 207 -22.24 -19.76 -8.43
CA TRP A 207 -23.64 -20.13 -8.27
C TRP A 207 -24.16 -21.02 -9.42
N ASN A 208 -23.82 -20.69 -10.66
CA ASN A 208 -24.23 -21.48 -11.82
C ASN A 208 -23.57 -22.87 -11.84
N GLU A 209 -22.28 -22.94 -11.45
CA GLU A 209 -21.56 -24.21 -11.33
C GLU A 209 -22.24 -25.14 -10.32
N VAL A 210 -22.51 -24.67 -9.11
CA VAL A 210 -23.21 -25.46 -8.07
C VAL A 210 -24.59 -25.94 -8.56
N ARG A 211 -25.38 -25.06 -9.18
CA ARG A 211 -26.69 -25.43 -9.70
C ARG A 211 -26.64 -26.45 -10.83
N SER A 212 -25.63 -26.41 -11.67
CA SER A 212 -25.47 -27.40 -12.75
C SER A 212 -25.07 -28.76 -12.23
N GLU A 213 -24.35 -28.87 -11.11
CA GLU A 213 -24.00 -30.11 -10.45
C GLU A 213 -25.24 -30.77 -9.78
N ASP A 214 -26.11 -29.95 -9.15
CA ASP A 214 -27.35 -30.44 -8.50
C ASP A 214 -28.36 -31.02 -9.48
N TYR A 215 -28.35 -30.65 -10.77
CA TYR A 215 -29.21 -31.17 -11.82
C TYR A 215 -28.59 -32.32 -12.62
N ALA A 216 -27.36 -32.73 -12.34
CA ALA A 216 -26.66 -33.82 -13.02
C ALA A 216 -26.77 -35.17 -12.25
N LEU A 217 -27.51 -35.23 -11.16
CA LEU A 217 -27.85 -36.41 -10.38
C LEU A 217 -29.31 -36.80 -10.64
#